data_c66fe3ed46ad7854ba57d55197f9c9a9
#
_entry.id   c66fe3ed46ad7854ba57d55197f9c9a9
#
_cell.length_a   1.000
_cell.length_b   1.000
_cell.length_c   1.000
_cell.angle_alpha   90.00
_cell.angle_beta   90.00
_cell.angle_gamma   90.00
#
_symmetry.space_group_name_H-M   'P 1'
#
loop_
_entity.id
_entity.type
_entity.pdbx_description
1 polymer ?
#
loop_
_entity_poly.entity_id
_entity_poly.type
_entity_poly.pdbx_seq_one_letter_code
_entity_poly.pdbx_strand_id
1 'polypeptide(L)'
;QYADVYTYTFLDADGDIYLRGTGAEGELIPAPATPPIKAPDSQYSYSFKGWEGYTAGVTVMQAKNMVFTPQYDAVPLDDEYYAMVLVPGVDAGALLQQLGSGAVMYNGNTKVTSGNIGTGMTLTYQGVTFVMAVRGDINGDGIVTITDVVAIQSHVVGKKTLEDVYELAADINQDGKVSITDVVKAARVVVGKDTIG
;
A
#
# COMPACT_ATOMS: atom_id res chain seq x y z
N GLN A 1 27.26 -31.24 8.93
CA GLN A 1 26.61 -30.45 9.98
C GLN A 1 25.45 -29.71 9.32
N TYR A 2 24.21 -30.01 9.74
CA TYR A 2 23.05 -29.30 9.20
C TYR A 2 23.06 -27.89 9.83
N ALA A 3 22.86 -26.85 9.01
CA ALA A 3 22.70 -25.49 9.53
C ALA A 3 21.38 -25.39 10.32
N ASP A 4 21.43 -24.71 11.47
CA ASP A 4 20.21 -24.40 12.21
C ASP A 4 19.30 -23.48 11.37
N VAL A 5 18.02 -23.80 11.35
CA VAL A 5 17.00 -23.07 10.59
C VAL A 5 16.05 -22.38 11.56
N TYR A 6 15.84 -21.09 11.37
CA TYR A 6 15.00 -20.26 12.19
C TYR A 6 13.76 -19.79 11.42
N THR A 7 12.70 -19.45 12.12
CA THR A 7 11.44 -19.00 11.52
C THR A 7 11.37 -17.48 11.51
N TYR A 8 10.92 -16.89 10.41
CA TYR A 8 10.45 -15.52 10.36
C TYR A 8 8.92 -15.50 10.15
N THR A 9 8.25 -14.54 10.78
CA THR A 9 6.79 -14.39 10.74
C THR A 9 6.45 -12.92 10.57
N PHE A 10 5.69 -12.59 9.54
CA PHE A 10 5.03 -11.29 9.40
C PHE A 10 3.60 -11.44 9.88
N LEU A 11 3.13 -10.49 10.67
CA LEU A 11 1.76 -10.46 11.18
C LEU A 11 0.90 -9.51 10.34
N ASP A 12 -0.40 -9.71 10.34
CA ASP A 12 -1.34 -8.72 9.80
C ASP A 12 -1.75 -7.68 10.85
N ALA A 13 -2.74 -6.84 10.52
CA ALA A 13 -3.22 -5.78 11.40
C ALA A 13 -3.90 -6.30 12.68
N ASP A 14 -4.43 -7.51 12.65
CA ASP A 14 -5.12 -8.16 13.76
C ASP A 14 -4.17 -9.02 14.62
N GLY A 15 -2.92 -9.16 14.17
CA GLY A 15 -1.89 -9.96 14.83
C GLY A 15 -1.86 -11.42 14.38
N ASP A 16 -2.62 -11.77 13.35
CA ASP A 16 -2.61 -13.10 12.74
C ASP A 16 -1.41 -13.26 11.79
N ILE A 17 -1.08 -14.50 11.46
CA ILE A 17 0.06 -14.79 10.57
C ILE A 17 -0.29 -14.38 9.14
N TYR A 18 0.37 -13.34 8.66
CA TYR A 18 0.27 -12.88 7.28
C TYR A 18 1.19 -13.64 6.33
N LEU A 19 2.44 -13.84 6.73
CA LEU A 19 3.44 -14.64 6.01
C LEU A 19 4.38 -15.30 7.02
N ARG A 20 4.71 -16.57 6.79
CA ARG A 20 5.72 -17.29 7.55
C ARG A 20 6.69 -18.02 6.63
N GLY A 21 7.95 -18.01 6.99
CA GLY A 21 8.98 -18.77 6.30
C GLY A 21 10.10 -19.17 7.25
N THR A 22 11.10 -19.81 6.68
CA THR A 22 12.30 -20.26 7.42
C THR A 22 13.55 -19.89 6.64
N GLY A 23 14.65 -19.70 7.35
CA GLY A 23 15.97 -19.43 6.75
C GLY A 23 17.10 -19.72 7.73
N ALA A 24 18.29 -19.93 7.21
CA ALA A 24 19.51 -20.04 8.00
C ALA A 24 20.00 -18.63 8.42
N GLU A 25 20.82 -18.57 9.46
CA GLU A 25 21.44 -17.31 9.88
C GLU A 25 22.18 -16.63 8.73
N GLY A 26 21.94 -15.34 8.53
CA GLY A 26 22.52 -14.53 7.46
C GLY A 26 21.75 -14.56 6.14
N GLU A 27 20.77 -15.44 5.96
CA GLU A 27 19.91 -15.43 4.77
C GLU A 27 18.98 -14.20 4.76
N LEU A 28 18.81 -13.63 3.57
CA LEU A 28 17.91 -12.48 3.36
C LEU A 28 16.45 -12.91 3.58
N ILE A 29 15.72 -12.17 4.39
CA ILE A 29 14.29 -12.41 4.60
C ILE A 29 13.52 -11.76 3.44
N PRO A 30 12.75 -12.54 2.64
CA PRO A 30 11.95 -11.98 1.56
C PRO A 30 10.80 -11.13 2.10
N ALA A 31 10.53 -9.99 1.45
CA ALA A 31 9.36 -9.18 1.76
C ALA A 31 8.06 -9.90 1.36
N PRO A 32 6.96 -9.73 2.10
CA PRO A 32 5.64 -10.04 1.58
C PRO A 32 5.38 -9.31 0.26
N ALA A 33 4.72 -9.98 -0.70
CA ALA A 33 4.46 -9.43 -2.03
C ALA A 33 3.54 -8.19 -1.98
N THR A 34 2.62 -8.17 -1.03
CA THR A 34 1.73 -7.04 -0.76
C THR A 34 1.77 -6.74 0.74
N PRO A 35 1.55 -5.48 1.17
CA PRO A 35 1.42 -5.17 2.58
C PRO A 35 0.05 -5.61 3.12
N PRO A 36 -0.07 -5.90 4.43
CA PRO A 36 -1.36 -6.14 5.06
C PRO A 36 -2.15 -4.84 5.13
N ILE A 37 -3.46 -4.97 5.03
CA ILE A 37 -4.39 -3.84 5.08
C ILE A 37 -4.99 -3.79 6.47
N LYS A 38 -5.04 -2.59 7.05
CA LYS A 38 -5.80 -2.32 8.26
C LYS A 38 -7.13 -1.67 7.87
N ALA A 39 -8.23 -2.27 8.31
CA ALA A 39 -9.57 -1.70 8.10
C ALA A 39 -9.66 -0.32 8.74
N PRO A 40 -10.34 0.65 8.08
CA PRO A 40 -10.60 1.95 8.69
C PRO A 40 -11.57 1.80 9.87
N ASP A 41 -11.50 2.73 10.79
CA ASP A 41 -12.48 2.91 11.86
C ASP A 41 -13.31 4.18 11.64
N SER A 42 -14.06 4.61 12.63
CA SER A 42 -14.94 5.79 12.54
C SER A 42 -14.20 7.14 12.48
N GLN A 43 -12.89 7.16 12.70
CA GLN A 43 -12.09 8.38 12.79
C GLN A 43 -10.91 8.41 11.84
N TYR A 44 -10.39 7.23 11.45
CA TYR A 44 -9.16 7.12 10.68
C TYR A 44 -9.24 6.07 9.59
N SER A 45 -8.66 6.35 8.43
CA SER A 45 -8.13 5.34 7.53
C SER A 45 -6.67 5.07 7.88
N TYR A 46 -6.12 3.94 7.41
CA TYR A 46 -4.78 3.51 7.79
C TYR A 46 -3.95 3.21 6.57
N SER A 47 -2.78 3.83 6.50
CA SER A 47 -1.80 3.62 5.44
C SER A 47 -0.65 2.77 5.98
N PHE A 48 -0.31 1.67 5.30
CA PHE A 48 0.81 0.84 5.70
C PHE A 48 2.13 1.60 5.54
N LYS A 49 2.93 1.65 6.61
CA LYS A 49 4.21 2.36 6.69
C LYS A 49 5.41 1.44 6.52
N GLY A 50 5.26 0.20 6.93
CA GLY A 50 6.35 -0.77 6.95
C GLY A 50 6.17 -1.80 8.06
N TRP A 51 7.22 -2.58 8.29
CA TRP A 51 7.27 -3.60 9.33
C TRP A 51 8.27 -3.17 10.40
N GLU A 52 7.89 -3.25 11.66
CA GLU A 52 8.82 -2.97 12.76
C GLU A 52 10.01 -3.92 12.73
N GLY A 53 11.22 -3.35 12.70
CA GLY A 53 12.48 -4.12 12.67
C GLY A 53 12.81 -4.80 11.35
N TYR A 54 12.08 -4.51 10.26
CA TYR A 54 12.32 -5.08 8.94
C TYR A 54 12.56 -3.99 7.88
N THR A 55 13.55 -4.23 7.04
CA THR A 55 13.83 -3.42 5.84
C THR A 55 14.02 -4.37 4.65
N ALA A 56 13.22 -4.20 3.61
CA ALA A 56 13.27 -5.02 2.40
C ALA A 56 14.66 -4.96 1.73
N GLY A 57 15.18 -6.13 1.35
CA GLY A 57 16.50 -6.25 0.74
C GLY A 57 17.70 -6.03 1.69
N VAL A 58 17.45 -5.80 2.99
CA VAL A 58 18.49 -5.54 4.00
C VAL A 58 18.40 -6.51 5.18
N THR A 59 17.19 -6.77 5.68
CA THR A 59 17.01 -7.60 6.88
C THR A 59 17.33 -9.06 6.60
N VAL A 60 18.25 -9.62 7.37
CA VAL A 60 18.68 -11.02 7.31
C VAL A 60 18.25 -11.79 8.56
N MET A 61 18.14 -13.11 8.41
CA MET A 61 17.88 -14.02 9.53
C MET A 61 18.95 -13.92 10.58
N GLN A 62 18.53 -13.79 11.84
CA GLN A 62 19.39 -13.94 13.01
C GLN A 62 19.30 -15.38 13.53
N ALA A 63 20.23 -15.76 14.42
CA ALA A 63 20.22 -17.06 15.11
C ALA A 63 19.05 -17.16 16.13
N LYS A 64 17.84 -16.79 15.70
CA LYS A 64 16.59 -16.84 16.49
C LYS A 64 15.37 -16.70 15.59
N ASN A 65 14.20 -17.11 16.07
CA ASN A 65 12.93 -16.79 15.43
C ASN A 65 12.65 -15.29 15.47
N MET A 66 12.16 -14.74 14.39
CA MET A 66 11.88 -13.32 14.21
C MET A 66 10.39 -13.09 13.91
N VAL A 67 9.82 -12.04 14.50
CA VAL A 67 8.44 -11.62 14.24
C VAL A 67 8.46 -10.15 13.85
N PHE A 68 7.71 -9.80 12.80
CA PHE A 68 7.59 -8.45 12.26
C PHE A 68 6.15 -8.01 12.35
N THR A 69 5.92 -6.89 13.04
CA THR A 69 4.59 -6.31 13.26
C THR A 69 4.38 -5.16 12.27
N PRO A 70 3.22 -5.07 11.59
CA PRO A 70 2.96 -4.00 10.64
C PRO A 70 2.78 -2.67 11.38
N GLN A 71 3.28 -1.61 10.78
CA GLN A 71 3.14 -0.23 11.24
C GLN A 71 2.24 0.51 10.28
N TYR A 72 1.36 1.37 10.80
CA TYR A 72 0.41 2.15 10.00
C TYR A 72 0.45 3.61 10.43
N ASP A 73 0.36 4.50 9.46
CA ASP A 73 0.03 5.89 9.70
C ASP A 73 -1.48 6.05 9.68
N ALA A 74 -2.04 6.69 10.71
CA ALA A 74 -3.46 7.01 10.80
C ALA A 74 -3.73 8.30 10.04
N VAL A 75 -4.64 8.25 9.06
CA VAL A 75 -5.10 9.41 8.29
C VAL A 75 -6.49 9.76 8.78
N PRO A 76 -6.71 10.95 9.37
CA PRO A 76 -8.03 11.37 9.83
C PRO A 76 -9.04 11.32 8.67
N LEU A 77 -10.24 10.85 8.97
CA LEU A 77 -11.38 10.89 8.07
C LEU A 77 -12.02 12.27 8.25
N ASP A 78 -11.98 13.12 7.24
CA ASP A 78 -12.72 14.38 7.26
C ASP A 78 -14.18 14.18 6.84
N ASP A 79 -15.03 15.18 7.11
CA ASP A 79 -16.47 15.07 6.89
C ASP A 79 -16.86 15.06 5.39
N GLU A 80 -15.92 15.29 4.48
CA GLU A 80 -16.21 15.49 3.06
C GLU A 80 -16.00 14.23 2.21
N TYR A 81 -14.98 13.42 2.50
CA TYR A 81 -14.82 12.06 1.95
C TYR A 81 -13.81 11.24 2.75
N TYR A 82 -13.97 9.93 2.68
CA TYR A 82 -13.05 8.99 3.34
C TYR A 82 -12.05 8.44 2.31
N ALA A 83 -10.78 8.75 2.47
CA ALA A 83 -9.74 8.21 1.61
C ALA A 83 -9.08 6.98 2.24
N MET A 84 -8.91 5.90 1.47
CA MET A 84 -8.09 4.77 1.85
C MET A 84 -6.83 4.76 1.00
N VAL A 85 -5.68 5.02 1.62
CA VAL A 85 -4.40 5.06 0.91
C VAL A 85 -3.79 3.66 0.86
N LEU A 86 -3.48 3.21 -0.35
CA LEU A 86 -2.91 1.89 -0.63
C LEU A 86 -1.58 2.02 -1.37
N VAL A 87 -0.76 0.97 -1.28
CA VAL A 87 0.36 0.77 -2.19
C VAL A 87 -0.13 0.12 -3.49
N PRO A 88 0.57 0.31 -4.62
CA PRO A 88 0.21 -0.36 -5.88
C PRO A 88 0.32 -1.88 -5.77
N GLY A 89 -0.51 -2.59 -6.54
CA GLY A 89 -0.50 -4.05 -6.62
C GLY A 89 -1.42 -4.77 -5.61
N VAL A 90 -2.22 -4.04 -4.83
CA VAL A 90 -3.26 -4.66 -3.98
C VAL A 90 -4.38 -5.18 -4.88
N ASP A 91 -4.69 -6.49 -4.75
CA ASP A 91 -5.80 -7.12 -5.47
C ASP A 91 -7.12 -6.92 -4.75
N ALA A 92 -8.13 -6.47 -5.49
CA ALA A 92 -9.47 -6.20 -4.96
C ALA A 92 -10.14 -7.44 -4.37
N GLY A 93 -9.94 -8.61 -4.99
CA GLY A 93 -10.51 -9.87 -4.48
C GLY A 93 -9.89 -10.27 -3.15
N ALA A 94 -8.58 -10.12 -3.01
CA ALA A 94 -7.87 -10.38 -1.75
C ALA A 94 -8.35 -9.43 -0.64
N LEU A 95 -8.47 -8.13 -0.93
CA LEU A 95 -8.99 -7.16 0.03
C LEU A 95 -10.42 -7.48 0.44
N LEU A 96 -11.31 -7.76 -0.51
CA LEU A 96 -12.70 -8.09 -0.23
C LEU A 96 -12.83 -9.39 0.59
N GLN A 97 -11.97 -10.37 0.33
CA GLN A 97 -11.92 -11.60 1.11
C GLN A 97 -11.47 -11.35 2.55
N GLN A 98 -10.47 -10.51 2.76
CA GLN A 98 -9.96 -10.14 4.09
C GLN A 98 -11.00 -9.37 4.90
N LEU A 99 -11.73 -8.43 4.29
CA LEU A 99 -12.77 -7.65 4.95
C LEU A 99 -14.07 -8.45 5.21
N GLY A 100 -14.26 -9.54 4.48
CA GLY A 100 -15.40 -10.44 4.67
C GLY A 100 -16.74 -9.94 4.07
N SER A 101 -17.84 -10.56 4.52
CA SER A 101 -19.16 -10.27 3.99
C SER A 101 -19.61 -8.84 4.36
N GLY A 102 -20.03 -8.09 3.38
CA GLY A 102 -20.47 -6.69 3.53
C GLY A 102 -19.52 -5.67 2.90
N ALA A 103 -18.30 -6.08 2.52
CA ALA A 103 -17.42 -5.25 1.71
C ALA A 103 -17.82 -5.33 0.22
N VAL A 104 -17.97 -4.18 -0.42
CA VAL A 104 -18.31 -4.09 -1.85
C VAL A 104 -17.48 -2.99 -2.49
N MET A 105 -16.86 -3.31 -3.63
CA MET A 105 -16.01 -2.36 -4.37
C MET A 105 -16.58 -2.05 -5.75
N TYR A 106 -16.41 -0.80 -6.18
CA TYR A 106 -16.82 -0.32 -7.48
C TYR A 106 -15.72 0.50 -8.16
N ASN A 107 -15.64 0.40 -9.48
CA ASN A 107 -14.96 1.36 -10.35
C ASN A 107 -16.04 2.10 -11.15
N GLY A 108 -16.31 3.34 -10.78
CA GLY A 108 -17.51 4.03 -11.24
C GLY A 108 -18.77 3.22 -10.89
N ASN A 109 -19.54 2.82 -11.92
CA ASN A 109 -20.75 2.02 -11.73
C ASN A 109 -20.52 0.49 -11.86
N THR A 110 -19.28 0.06 -12.08
CA THR A 110 -18.95 -1.35 -12.30
C THR A 110 -18.47 -1.99 -11.00
N LYS A 111 -19.14 -3.05 -10.56
CA LYS A 111 -18.73 -3.82 -9.39
C LYS A 111 -17.42 -4.55 -9.69
N VAL A 112 -16.44 -4.37 -8.76
CA VAL A 112 -15.11 -4.99 -8.82
C VAL A 112 -15.06 -6.15 -7.84
N THR A 113 -14.57 -7.30 -8.28
CA THR A 113 -14.44 -8.52 -7.46
C THR A 113 -13.04 -9.11 -7.50
N SER A 114 -12.17 -8.62 -8.38
CA SER A 114 -10.78 -9.05 -8.53
C SER A 114 -10.00 -8.04 -9.38
N GLY A 115 -8.69 -8.20 -9.45
CA GLY A 115 -7.79 -7.32 -10.20
C GLY A 115 -7.24 -6.18 -9.36
N ASN A 116 -6.35 -5.39 -9.94
CA ASN A 116 -5.69 -4.30 -9.22
C ASN A 116 -6.70 -3.22 -8.80
N ILE A 117 -6.55 -2.76 -7.56
CA ILE A 117 -7.27 -1.58 -7.10
C ILE A 117 -6.61 -0.35 -7.70
N GLY A 118 -7.42 0.53 -8.29
CA GLY A 118 -6.97 1.82 -8.83
C GLY A 118 -7.47 3.01 -8.03
N THR A 119 -6.76 4.12 -8.15
CA THR A 119 -7.16 5.40 -7.53
C THR A 119 -8.52 5.83 -8.08
N GLY A 120 -9.41 6.30 -7.19
CA GLY A 120 -10.78 6.70 -7.52
C GLY A 120 -11.80 5.55 -7.46
N MET A 121 -11.39 4.29 -7.29
CA MET A 121 -12.34 3.21 -6.97
C MET A 121 -12.94 3.46 -5.59
N THR A 122 -14.15 2.95 -5.36
CA THR A 122 -14.84 3.10 -4.07
C THR A 122 -15.03 1.74 -3.40
N LEU A 123 -14.83 1.70 -2.10
CA LEU A 123 -15.10 0.55 -1.23
C LEU A 123 -16.15 0.95 -0.20
N THR A 124 -17.27 0.24 -0.17
CA THR A 124 -18.22 0.34 0.94
C THR A 124 -18.00 -0.82 1.89
N TYR A 125 -17.75 -0.51 3.16
CA TYR A 125 -17.54 -1.48 4.23
C TYR A 125 -18.15 -0.97 5.53
N GLN A 126 -18.90 -1.80 6.22
CA GLN A 126 -19.61 -1.46 7.48
C GLN A 126 -20.47 -0.18 7.40
N GLY A 127 -21.05 0.08 6.22
CA GLY A 127 -21.88 1.27 5.99
C GLY A 127 -21.12 2.55 5.67
N VAL A 128 -19.79 2.51 5.66
CA VAL A 128 -18.93 3.64 5.28
C VAL A 128 -18.38 3.41 3.86
N THR A 129 -18.32 4.47 3.07
CA THR A 129 -17.74 4.45 1.72
C THR A 129 -16.41 5.17 1.71
N PHE A 130 -15.39 4.48 1.21
CA PHE A 130 -14.03 4.98 1.05
C PHE A 130 -13.71 5.14 -0.42
N VAL A 131 -12.94 6.18 -0.75
CA VAL A 131 -12.35 6.34 -2.08
C VAL A 131 -10.89 5.93 -2.02
N MET A 132 -10.47 5.07 -2.95
CA MET A 132 -9.11 4.53 -2.98
C MET A 132 -8.13 5.56 -3.50
N ALA A 133 -7.01 5.74 -2.80
CA ALA A 133 -5.83 6.48 -3.25
C ALA A 133 -4.66 5.50 -3.34
N VAL A 134 -4.34 5.03 -4.54
CA VAL A 134 -3.21 4.09 -4.75
C VAL A 134 -1.97 4.90 -5.08
N ARG A 135 -0.96 4.84 -4.22
CA ARG A 135 0.25 5.65 -4.39
C ARG A 135 0.93 5.42 -5.73
N GLY A 136 1.14 6.51 -6.43
CA GLY A 136 1.77 6.51 -7.75
C GLY A 136 0.82 6.20 -8.91
N ASP A 137 -0.40 5.76 -8.67
CA ASP A 137 -1.42 5.55 -9.69
C ASP A 137 -2.31 6.79 -9.81
N ILE A 138 -2.07 7.61 -10.82
CA ILE A 138 -2.76 8.88 -11.03
C ILE A 138 -3.84 8.78 -12.11
N ASN A 139 -3.79 7.74 -12.93
CA ASN A 139 -4.79 7.52 -13.96
C ASN A 139 -5.91 6.55 -13.52
N GLY A 140 -5.76 5.91 -12.36
CA GLY A 140 -6.75 5.01 -11.75
C GLY A 140 -6.78 3.60 -12.34
N ASP A 141 -5.71 3.18 -13.06
CA ASP A 141 -5.65 1.84 -13.67
C ASP A 141 -5.04 0.77 -12.73
N GLY A 142 -4.59 1.16 -11.55
CA GLY A 142 -4.01 0.30 -10.51
C GLY A 142 -2.57 -0.10 -10.77
N ILE A 143 -1.87 0.55 -11.73
CA ILE A 143 -0.49 0.26 -12.10
C ILE A 143 0.29 1.58 -12.17
N VAL A 144 1.49 1.58 -11.60
CA VAL A 144 2.38 2.76 -11.68
C VAL A 144 3.22 2.68 -12.96
N THR A 145 2.97 3.60 -13.88
CA THR A 145 3.61 3.65 -15.19
C THR A 145 4.19 5.03 -15.49
N ILE A 146 4.82 5.19 -16.66
CA ILE A 146 5.32 6.51 -17.11
C ILE A 146 4.18 7.52 -17.28
N THR A 147 2.95 7.08 -17.54
CA THR A 147 1.78 7.95 -17.67
C THR A 147 1.51 8.70 -16.36
N ASP A 148 1.64 7.99 -15.24
CA ASP A 148 1.44 8.56 -13.91
C ASP A 148 2.56 9.52 -13.54
N VAL A 149 3.82 9.19 -13.88
CA VAL A 149 4.97 10.10 -13.71
C VAL A 149 4.71 11.42 -14.42
N VAL A 150 4.21 11.37 -15.65
CA VAL A 150 3.88 12.59 -16.43
C VAL A 150 2.72 13.35 -15.80
N ALA A 151 1.73 12.66 -15.22
CA ALA A 151 0.61 13.29 -14.53
C ALA A 151 1.07 14.04 -13.26
N ILE A 152 1.90 13.39 -12.42
CA ILE A 152 2.50 14.03 -11.23
C ILE A 152 3.36 15.22 -11.63
N GLN A 153 4.22 15.04 -12.66
CA GLN A 153 5.05 16.15 -13.17
C GLN A 153 4.20 17.33 -13.64
N SER A 154 3.09 17.06 -14.33
CA SER A 154 2.18 18.10 -14.82
C SER A 154 1.55 18.90 -13.69
N HIS A 155 1.23 18.26 -12.57
CA HIS A 155 0.76 18.91 -11.35
C HIS A 155 1.87 19.79 -10.73
N VAL A 156 3.07 19.24 -10.56
CA VAL A 156 4.22 19.95 -9.95
C VAL A 156 4.60 21.21 -10.72
N VAL A 157 4.47 21.20 -12.05
CA VAL A 157 4.77 22.39 -12.88
C VAL A 157 3.55 23.28 -13.13
N GLY A 158 2.42 23.00 -12.45
CA GLY A 158 1.19 23.82 -12.52
C GLY A 158 0.43 23.73 -13.84
N LYS A 159 0.68 22.71 -14.67
CA LYS A 159 -0.06 22.48 -15.93
C LYS A 159 -1.39 21.77 -15.73
N LYS A 160 -1.51 20.97 -14.69
CA LYS A 160 -2.71 20.24 -14.29
C LYS A 160 -2.77 20.20 -12.77
N THR A 161 -3.93 20.48 -12.19
CA THR A 161 -4.15 20.29 -10.76
C THR A 161 -4.62 18.87 -10.50
N LEU A 162 -4.02 18.21 -9.51
CA LEU A 162 -4.56 16.98 -8.90
C LEU A 162 -5.33 17.42 -7.65
N GLU A 163 -6.45 16.77 -7.41
CA GLU A 163 -7.34 17.08 -6.29
C GLU A 163 -7.69 15.79 -5.56
N ASP A 164 -8.08 15.90 -4.29
CA ASP A 164 -8.61 14.81 -3.48
C ASP A 164 -7.67 13.61 -3.43
N VAL A 165 -8.21 12.42 -3.67
CA VAL A 165 -7.47 11.14 -3.62
C VAL A 165 -6.32 11.07 -4.64
N TYR A 166 -6.38 11.83 -5.75
CA TYR A 166 -5.29 11.86 -6.73
C TYR A 166 -4.10 12.67 -6.24
N GLU A 167 -4.32 13.71 -5.44
CA GLU A 167 -3.24 14.44 -4.76
C GLU A 167 -2.58 13.54 -3.70
N LEU A 168 -3.39 12.82 -2.91
CA LEU A 168 -2.89 11.82 -1.95
C LEU A 168 -2.09 10.69 -2.64
N ALA A 169 -2.58 10.21 -3.78
CA ALA A 169 -1.87 9.19 -4.57
C ALA A 169 -0.54 9.71 -5.16
N ALA A 170 -0.43 11.01 -5.42
CA ALA A 170 0.77 11.63 -5.98
C ALA A 170 1.86 11.90 -4.94
N ASP A 171 1.54 12.02 -3.65
CA ASP A 171 2.51 12.11 -2.56
C ASP A 171 3.09 10.72 -2.23
N ILE A 172 4.05 10.30 -3.07
CA ILE A 172 4.63 8.95 -3.01
C ILE A 172 5.60 8.80 -1.83
N ASN A 173 6.26 9.88 -1.43
CA ASN A 173 7.23 9.87 -0.33
C ASN A 173 6.58 10.15 1.03
N GLN A 174 5.30 10.52 1.06
CA GLN A 174 4.49 10.79 2.25
C GLN A 174 5.03 11.95 3.11
N ASP A 175 5.57 12.98 2.46
CA ASP A 175 6.03 14.18 3.17
C ASP A 175 4.93 15.26 3.31
N GLY A 176 3.72 14.98 2.81
CA GLY A 176 2.55 15.87 2.84
C GLY A 176 2.54 16.90 1.71
N LYS A 177 3.35 16.70 0.67
CA LYS A 177 3.43 17.62 -0.48
C LYS A 177 3.73 16.87 -1.77
N VAL A 178 3.00 17.18 -2.81
CA VAL A 178 3.34 16.71 -4.16
C VAL A 178 4.41 17.61 -4.76
N SER A 179 5.60 17.10 -4.98
CA SER A 179 6.77 17.84 -5.40
C SER A 179 7.64 17.09 -6.42
N ILE A 180 8.76 17.67 -6.81
CA ILE A 180 9.71 17.01 -7.74
C ILE A 180 10.29 15.71 -7.14
N THR A 181 10.34 15.56 -5.82
CA THR A 181 10.81 14.34 -5.16
C THR A 181 9.91 13.15 -5.46
N ASP A 182 8.59 13.39 -5.54
CA ASP A 182 7.61 12.36 -5.89
C ASP A 182 7.71 11.94 -7.36
N VAL A 183 7.91 12.92 -8.25
CA VAL A 183 8.19 12.64 -9.68
C VAL A 183 9.43 11.75 -9.82
N VAL A 184 10.52 12.08 -9.11
CA VAL A 184 11.76 11.29 -9.16
C VAL A 184 11.52 9.90 -8.57
N LYS A 185 10.82 9.78 -7.45
CA LYS A 185 10.51 8.49 -6.84
C LYS A 185 9.63 7.63 -7.76
N ALA A 186 8.56 8.19 -8.34
CA ALA A 186 7.72 7.52 -9.32
C ALA A 186 8.53 7.00 -10.52
N ALA A 187 9.38 7.87 -11.09
CA ALA A 187 10.23 7.49 -12.22
C ALA A 187 11.19 6.33 -11.88
N ARG A 188 11.76 6.33 -10.67
CA ARG A 188 12.63 5.24 -10.19
C ARG A 188 11.86 3.93 -10.01
N VAL A 189 10.63 3.99 -9.53
CA VAL A 189 9.73 2.83 -9.42
C VAL A 189 9.46 2.23 -10.79
N VAL A 190 9.08 3.06 -11.77
CA VAL A 190 8.78 2.62 -13.14
C VAL A 190 9.96 1.89 -13.80
N VAL A 191 11.20 2.30 -13.51
CA VAL A 191 12.41 1.65 -14.06
C VAL A 191 12.96 0.55 -13.12
N GLY A 192 12.24 0.15 -12.09
CA GLY A 192 12.62 -0.93 -11.17
C GLY A 192 13.82 -0.61 -10.26
N LYS A 193 14.09 0.68 -10.01
CA LYS A 193 15.18 1.14 -9.13
C LYS A 193 14.71 1.56 -7.75
N ASP A 194 13.41 1.50 -7.49
CA ASP A 194 12.78 1.84 -6.21
C ASP A 194 11.46 1.10 -6.06
N THR A 195 10.87 1.13 -4.87
CA THR A 195 9.55 0.56 -4.56
C THR A 195 8.72 1.60 -3.83
N ILE A 196 7.40 1.45 -3.92
CA ILE A 196 6.42 2.19 -3.11
C ILE A 196 6.02 1.29 -1.95
N GLY A 197 6.36 1.68 -0.75
CA GLY A 197 6.04 0.96 0.49
C GLY A 197 5.28 1.85 1.44
#